data_eb89b4a7b63e73225e7a8c2ef2827179
#
_entry.id   eb89b4a7b63e73225e7a8c2ef2827179
#
_cell.length_a   1.000
_cell.length_b   1.000
_cell.length_c   1.000
_cell.angle_alpha   90.00
_cell.angle_beta   90.00
_cell.angle_gamma   90.00
#
_symmetry.space_group_name_H-M   'P 1'
#
loop_
_entity.id
_entity.type
_entity.pdbx_description
1 polymer ?
#
loop_
_entity_poly.entity_id
_entity_poly.type
_entity_poly.pdbx_seq_one_letter_code
_entity_poly.pdbx_strand_id
1 'polypeptide(L)' 'MIIDLFQSSVSAVTVTKSYKYDWNTVWEYSTNYHDYQYAWIPSWYRYDRYSEYKIGSGWNYDCYEVLNYYSGGY' A
#
# COMPACT_ATOMS: atom_id res chain seq x y z
N MET A 1 34.82 4.28 -11.40
CA MET A 1 34.47 4.06 -11.49
C MET A 1 33.36 3.49 -11.73
N ILE A 2 32.76 3.13 -11.89
CA ILE A 2 31.78 2.30 -12.09
C ILE A 2 30.66 2.42 -11.20
N ILE A 3 30.85 2.94 -10.08
CA ILE A 3 29.87 3.09 -9.07
C ILE A 3 28.69 3.87 -9.55
N ASP A 4 28.90 4.82 -10.40
CA ASP A 4 27.80 5.65 -10.90
C ASP A 4 26.74 4.86 -11.60
N LEU A 5 27.15 3.81 -12.26
CA LEU A 5 26.20 2.98 -12.97
C LEU A 5 25.27 2.30 -12.01
N PHE A 6 25.78 1.89 -10.88
CA PHE A 6 24.93 1.27 -9.88
C PHE A 6 23.93 2.23 -9.34
N GLN A 7 24.34 3.46 -9.16
CA GLN A 7 23.44 4.48 -8.63
C GLN A 7 22.24 4.64 -9.53
N SER A 8 22.46 4.70 -10.82
CA SER A 8 21.36 4.92 -11.72
C SER A 8 20.43 3.72 -11.78
N SER A 9 20.94 2.51 -11.49
CA SER A 9 20.12 1.32 -11.59
C SER A 9 19.16 1.15 -10.42
N VAL A 10 19.29 1.97 -9.38
CA VAL A 10 18.39 1.88 -8.24
C VAL A 10 17.51 3.10 -8.15
N SER A 11 17.07 3.59 -9.28
CA SER A 11 16.21 4.77 -9.32
C SER A 11 14.74 4.45 -9.11
N ALA A 12 14.39 3.18 -8.98
CA ALA A 12 13.01 2.77 -8.77
C ALA A 12 12.93 1.77 -7.62
N VAL A 13 11.83 1.84 -6.89
CA VAL A 13 11.58 0.92 -5.77
C VAL A 13 10.16 0.39 -5.88
N THR A 14 9.96 -0.79 -5.30
CA THR A 14 8.63 -1.40 -5.25
C THR A 14 7.97 -0.98 -3.95
N VAL A 15 6.74 -0.53 -4.04
CA VAL A 15 5.97 -0.13 -2.88
C VAL A 15 4.61 -0.81 -2.93
N THR A 16 3.98 -0.91 -1.77
CA THR A 16 2.61 -1.41 -1.68
C THR A 16 1.68 -0.28 -2.10
N LYS A 17 0.93 -0.51 -3.17
CA LYS A 17 -0.01 0.46 -3.71
C LYS A 17 -1.35 0.36 -3.01
N SER A 18 -1.81 -0.84 -2.75
CA SER A 18 -3.09 -1.07 -2.10
C SER A 18 -3.11 -2.43 -1.44
N TYR A 19 -4.03 -2.59 -0.52
CA TYR A 19 -4.29 -3.89 0.10
C TYR A 19 -5.68 -3.86 0.73
N LYS A 20 -6.14 -5.03 1.16
CA LYS A 20 -7.45 -5.19 1.79
C LYS A 20 -7.29 -5.85 3.14
N TYR A 21 -8.23 -5.61 4.01
CA TYR A 21 -8.27 -6.28 5.30
C TYR A 21 -9.70 -6.31 5.82
N ASP A 22 -9.92 -7.16 6.82
CA ASP A 22 -11.20 -7.28 7.48
C ASP A 22 -11.10 -6.70 8.89
N TRP A 23 -12.08 -5.89 9.25
CA TRP A 23 -12.20 -5.36 10.61
C TRP A 23 -13.25 -6.17 11.34
N ASN A 24 -12.86 -6.82 12.44
CA ASN A 24 -13.80 -7.58 13.25
C ASN A 24 -14.58 -6.60 14.12
N THR A 25 -15.89 -6.53 13.89
CA THR A 25 -16.72 -5.54 14.56
C THR A 25 -17.09 -5.92 15.98
N VAL A 26 -16.91 -7.18 16.35
CA VAL A 26 -17.22 -7.67 17.70
C VAL A 26 -16.01 -7.49 18.60
N TRP A 27 -14.85 -7.96 18.17
CA TRP A 27 -13.64 -7.95 18.98
C TRP A 27 -12.72 -6.78 18.67
N GLU A 28 -13.05 -5.99 17.63
CA GLU A 28 -12.36 -4.74 17.29
C GLU A 28 -10.87 -4.93 17.02
N TYR A 29 -10.57 -5.76 16.03
CA TYR A 29 -9.20 -5.91 15.55
C TYR A 29 -9.21 -6.15 14.05
N SER A 30 -8.06 -5.86 13.43
CA SER A 30 -7.86 -6.07 12.00
C SER A 30 -7.28 -7.44 11.76
N THR A 31 -7.71 -8.09 10.68
CA THR A 31 -7.22 -9.42 10.34
C THR A 31 -7.37 -9.63 8.84
N ASN A 32 -6.88 -10.77 8.38
CA ASN A 32 -7.07 -11.23 7.01
C ASN A 32 -6.57 -10.21 5.99
N TYR A 33 -5.35 -9.73 6.17
CA TYR A 33 -4.71 -8.84 5.20
C TYR A 33 -4.44 -9.62 3.93
N HIS A 34 -4.89 -9.10 2.80
CA HIS A 34 -4.79 -9.81 1.54
C HIS A 34 -4.87 -8.87 0.36
N ASP A 35 -4.70 -9.43 -0.82
CA ASP A 35 -4.87 -8.74 -2.09
C ASP A 35 -3.96 -7.52 -2.20
N TYR A 36 -2.69 -7.72 -1.88
CA TYR A 36 -1.68 -6.66 -1.98
C TYR A 36 -1.39 -6.37 -3.45
N GLN A 37 -1.39 -5.08 -3.78
CA GLN A 37 -1.01 -4.61 -5.10
C GLN A 37 0.24 -3.76 -4.95
N TYR A 38 1.17 -3.93 -5.89
CA TYR A 38 2.46 -3.27 -5.81
C TYR A 38 2.68 -2.41 -7.03
N ALA A 39 3.53 -1.41 -6.90
CA ALA A 39 3.87 -0.53 -7.99
C ALA A 39 5.35 -0.16 -7.89
N TRP A 40 5.94 0.14 -9.04
CA TRP A 40 7.32 0.64 -9.11
C TRP A 40 7.24 2.15 -9.24
N ILE A 41 7.91 2.84 -8.34
CA ILE A 41 7.93 4.30 -8.35
C ILE A 41 9.38 4.78 -8.24
N PRO A 42 9.67 6.00 -8.65
CA PRO A 42 11.02 6.55 -8.47
C PRO A 42 11.41 6.56 -7.02
N SER A 43 12.69 6.29 -6.76
CA SER A 43 13.17 6.14 -5.38
C SER A 43 13.09 7.43 -4.58
N TRP A 44 12.95 8.59 -5.22
CA TRP A 44 12.86 9.87 -4.52
C TRP A 44 11.43 10.23 -4.14
N TYR A 45 10.43 9.43 -4.54
CA TYR A 45 9.06 9.64 -4.08
C TYR A 45 8.99 9.33 -2.60
N ARG A 46 8.06 9.99 -1.91
CA ARG A 46 7.85 9.78 -0.48
C ARG A 46 6.43 9.34 -0.23
N TYR A 47 6.23 8.51 0.76
CA TYR A 47 4.89 8.18 1.19
C TYR A 47 4.19 9.44 1.64
N ASP A 48 2.98 9.66 1.15
CA ASP A 48 2.22 10.87 1.44
C ASP A 48 1.09 10.57 2.42
N ARG A 49 0.12 9.80 1.96
CA ARG A 49 -1.04 9.49 2.78
C ARG A 49 -1.70 8.23 2.27
N TYR A 50 -2.72 7.80 2.98
CA TYR A 50 -3.56 6.70 2.49
C TYR A 50 -5.02 7.11 2.58
N SER A 51 -5.86 6.44 1.80
CA SER A 51 -7.29 6.50 1.95
C SER A 51 -7.81 5.10 2.19
N GLU A 52 -8.93 5.02 2.89
CA GLU A 52 -9.48 3.74 3.28
C GLU A 52 -10.99 3.81 3.09
N TYR A 53 -11.57 2.78 2.50
CA TYR A 53 -13.01 2.76 2.33
C TYR A 53 -13.53 1.33 2.41
N LYS A 54 -14.79 1.23 2.84
CA LYS A 54 -15.42 -0.06 3.03
C LYS A 54 -15.89 -0.62 1.69
N ILE A 55 -15.53 -1.86 1.42
CA ILE A 55 -15.90 -2.52 0.17
C ILE A 55 -16.88 -3.66 0.37
N GLY A 56 -17.17 -4.03 1.62
CA GLY A 56 -18.11 -5.09 1.91
C GLY A 56 -18.25 -5.30 3.39
N SER A 57 -19.13 -6.21 3.78
CA SER A 57 -19.29 -6.54 5.19
C SER A 57 -19.97 -7.89 5.36
N GLY A 58 -19.76 -8.50 6.52
CA GLY A 58 -20.47 -9.68 6.99
C GLY A 58 -21.14 -9.39 8.30
N TRP A 59 -21.61 -10.43 8.99
CA TRP A 59 -22.35 -10.23 10.22
C TRP A 59 -21.43 -9.77 11.38
N ASN A 60 -20.15 -10.11 11.31
CA ASN A 60 -19.22 -9.76 12.39
C ASN A 60 -17.98 -9.06 11.89
N TYR A 61 -17.98 -8.56 10.64
CA TYR A 61 -16.80 -7.91 10.10
C TYR A 61 -17.16 -6.95 8.97
N ASP A 62 -16.30 -5.97 8.76
CA ASP A 62 -16.33 -5.08 7.61
C ASP A 62 -15.04 -5.26 6.83
N CYS A 63 -15.15 -5.23 5.50
CA CYS A 63 -14.00 -5.33 4.62
C CYS A 63 -13.61 -3.93 4.17
N TYR A 64 -12.32 -3.63 4.22
CA TYR A 64 -11.79 -2.33 3.80
C TYR A 64 -10.71 -2.50 2.76
N GLU A 65 -10.62 -1.53 1.89
CA GLU A 65 -9.51 -1.40 0.96
C GLU A 65 -8.74 -0.13 1.28
N VAL A 66 -7.42 -0.25 1.32
CA VAL A 66 -6.52 0.87 1.61
C VAL A 66 -5.75 1.18 0.35
N LEU A 67 -5.73 2.46 -0.03
CA LEU A 67 -4.94 2.95 -1.15
C LEU A 67 -3.87 3.87 -0.61
N ASN A 68 -2.63 3.58 -0.96
CA ASN A 68 -1.49 4.39 -0.55
C ASN A 68 -1.13 5.39 -1.64
N TYR A 69 -0.83 6.60 -1.24
CA TYR A 69 -0.45 7.68 -2.16
C TYR A 69 0.96 8.13 -1.86
N TYR A 70 1.71 8.41 -2.90
CA TYR A 70 3.09 8.82 -2.79
C TYR A 70 3.26 10.17 -3.46
N SER A 71 4.04 11.04 -2.83
CA SER A 71 4.32 12.36 -3.40
C SER A 71 5.13 12.18 -4.69
N GLY A 72 4.89 13.05 -5.65
CA GLY A 72 5.49 12.91 -6.97
C GLY A 72 4.48 12.48 -8.00
N GLY A 73 3.19 12.32 -7.61
CA GLY A 73 2.13 12.06 -8.55
C GLY A 73 1.73 10.61 -8.68
N TYR A 74 1.99 9.81 -7.69
CA TYR A 74 1.59 8.41 -7.79
C TYR A 74 0.64 7.97 -6.65
#